data_cd248b9644237b840144e6ad817cad25
#
_entry.id   cd248b9644237b840144e6ad817cad25
#
_cell.length_a   1.000
_cell.length_b   1.000
_cell.length_c   1.000
_cell.angle_alpha   90.00
_cell.angle_beta   90.00
_cell.angle_gamma   90.00
#
_symmetry.space_group_name_H-M   'P 1'
#
loop_
_entity.id
_entity.type
_entity.pdbx_description
1 polymer ?
#
loop_
_entity_poly.entity_id
_entity_poly.type
_entity_poly.pdbx_seq_one_letter_code
_entity_poly.pdbx_strand_id
1 'polypeptide(L)'
;MEIVDDKMNTFGTFFLPGPTEVRAEVLAAMLKPMIPHRSSEFEELFARIQQGLRGVFLTRRPVYIAAASGTGMMEAAVRALPSGPILSLVNGAFSERFAHIAEMCGREVDRFEVPWGAVHALDQIESRLSGKKYRAVTATHSETSTGALSDVHAISDLAHSHGALCMIDSVSGLAGAELRFDEWKLDYVLTGSQKSFALPSGLAFAVASEEMVELARKAENRGVYFDIVEMDKYAQQNQTPATPAFSLMYALEVQLEWIGREGIEKRWARHLEMLAATSAWLEDSASRLGVTWENIVAAGNRSPTVSTIRLPESIPGRAFVKKVKARGVQVATGYGKLGDTTFRIGHMGDHTVETLRNCFAACEQAVRD
;
A
#
# COMPACT_ATOMS: atom_id res chain seq x y z
N MET A 1 -15.63 -14.69 -29.67
CA MET A 1 -15.68 -15.10 -28.25
C MET A 1 -15.97 -13.85 -27.44
N GLU A 2 -17.25 -13.48 -27.43
CA GLU A 2 -17.76 -12.35 -26.64
C GLU A 2 -17.96 -12.81 -25.20
N ILE A 3 -16.93 -12.67 -24.39
CA ILE A 3 -17.03 -12.74 -22.93
C ILE A 3 -16.43 -11.44 -22.40
N VAL A 4 -16.98 -10.34 -22.82
CA VAL A 4 -16.74 -9.05 -22.16
C VAL A 4 -18.12 -8.49 -21.85
N ASP A 5 -18.63 -8.80 -20.67
CA ASP A 5 -19.84 -8.21 -20.11
C ASP A 5 -19.71 -6.67 -20.17
N ASP A 6 -20.77 -5.99 -20.60
CA ASP A 6 -20.87 -4.53 -20.69
C ASP A 6 -20.45 -3.80 -19.38
N LYS A 7 -20.43 -4.53 -18.27
CA LYS A 7 -19.92 -4.08 -16.96
C LYS A 7 -18.40 -3.90 -16.90
N MET A 8 -17.62 -4.45 -17.83
CA MET A 8 -16.16 -4.22 -17.89
C MET A 8 -15.79 -2.84 -18.45
N ASN A 9 -16.74 -2.10 -18.99
CA ASN A 9 -16.51 -0.76 -19.55
C ASN A 9 -16.81 0.40 -18.59
N THR A 10 -17.24 0.14 -17.35
CA THR A 10 -17.61 1.20 -16.37
C THR A 10 -16.47 1.50 -15.41
N PHE A 11 -15.29 1.91 -15.92
CA PHE A 11 -14.22 2.40 -15.07
C PHE A 11 -14.64 3.72 -14.39
N GLY A 12 -14.27 3.89 -13.09
CA GLY A 12 -14.61 5.10 -12.33
C GLY A 12 -15.85 4.96 -11.44
N THR A 13 -16.19 3.73 -11.05
CA THR A 13 -17.30 3.44 -10.13
C THR A 13 -16.87 2.77 -8.82
N PHE A 14 -15.59 2.38 -8.70
CA PHE A 14 -15.11 1.54 -7.62
C PHE A 14 -13.97 2.22 -6.83
N PHE A 15 -14.34 2.97 -5.80
CA PHE A 15 -13.43 3.79 -4.97
C PHE A 15 -13.15 3.15 -3.60
N LEU A 16 -12.92 1.84 -3.56
CA LEU A 16 -12.47 1.18 -2.34
C LEU A 16 -10.98 1.43 -2.09
N PRO A 17 -10.54 1.55 -0.83
CA PRO A 17 -9.10 1.64 -0.52
C PRO A 17 -8.40 0.27 -0.60
N GLY A 18 -8.76 -0.50 -1.60
CA GLY A 18 -8.26 -1.81 -1.97
C GLY A 18 -9.19 -2.99 -1.58
N PRO A 19 -9.39 -3.94 -2.50
CA PRO A 19 -8.82 -3.90 -3.85
C PRO A 19 -9.33 -2.69 -4.64
N THR A 20 -8.52 -2.19 -5.58
CA THR A 20 -8.89 -1.09 -6.45
C THR A 20 -9.42 -1.59 -7.80
N GLU A 21 -9.99 -0.69 -8.58
CA GLU A 21 -10.45 -0.96 -9.95
C GLU A 21 -9.26 -1.27 -10.87
N VAL A 22 -9.45 -2.19 -11.81
CA VAL A 22 -8.39 -2.68 -12.72
C VAL A 22 -8.84 -2.44 -14.16
N ARG A 23 -7.95 -1.92 -15.01
CA ARG A 23 -8.20 -1.69 -16.43
C ARG A 23 -8.50 -3.00 -17.18
N ALA A 24 -9.38 -2.92 -18.19
CA ALA A 24 -9.75 -4.08 -19.01
C ALA A 24 -8.54 -4.72 -19.71
N GLU A 25 -7.59 -3.90 -20.19
CA GLU A 25 -6.38 -4.37 -20.87
C GLU A 25 -5.47 -5.17 -19.94
N VAL A 26 -5.39 -4.77 -18.67
CA VAL A 26 -4.63 -5.47 -17.63
C VAL A 26 -5.28 -6.82 -17.32
N LEU A 27 -6.62 -6.86 -17.22
CA LEU A 27 -7.35 -8.11 -17.02
C LEU A 27 -7.26 -9.04 -18.25
N ALA A 28 -7.31 -8.49 -19.46
CA ALA A 28 -7.18 -9.26 -20.70
C ALA A 28 -5.81 -9.93 -20.84
N ALA A 29 -4.74 -9.33 -20.31
CA ALA A 29 -3.41 -9.91 -20.31
C ALA A 29 -3.34 -11.25 -19.55
N MET A 30 -4.24 -11.47 -18.58
CA MET A 30 -4.30 -12.72 -17.82
C MET A 30 -4.70 -13.94 -18.65
N LEU A 31 -5.20 -13.74 -19.86
CA LEU A 31 -5.61 -14.82 -20.78
C LEU A 31 -4.46 -15.38 -21.62
N LYS A 32 -3.25 -14.82 -21.50
CA LYS A 32 -2.06 -15.34 -22.21
C LYS A 32 -1.78 -16.81 -21.83
N PRO A 33 -1.30 -17.64 -22.77
CA PRO A 33 -0.93 -19.03 -22.49
C PRO A 33 0.16 -19.14 -21.42
N MET A 34 0.16 -20.27 -20.69
CA MET A 34 1.22 -20.60 -19.74
C MET A 34 2.54 -20.88 -20.48
N ILE A 35 3.64 -20.48 -19.84
CA ILE A 35 5.01 -20.78 -20.26
C ILE A 35 5.73 -21.57 -19.15
N PRO A 36 6.78 -22.34 -19.45
CA PRO A 36 7.56 -23.04 -18.43
C PRO A 36 8.30 -22.04 -17.52
N HIS A 37 8.17 -22.19 -16.20
CA HIS A 37 8.73 -21.23 -15.22
C HIS A 37 10.26 -21.28 -15.09
N ARG A 38 10.95 -22.16 -15.82
CA ARG A 38 12.42 -22.24 -15.90
C ARG A 38 12.92 -22.09 -17.33
N SER A 39 12.14 -21.44 -18.22
CA SER A 39 12.49 -21.19 -19.59
C SER A 39 13.09 -19.77 -19.76
N SER A 40 13.80 -19.57 -20.88
CA SER A 40 14.28 -18.24 -21.29
C SER A 40 13.15 -17.23 -21.47
N GLU A 41 11.98 -17.68 -21.95
CA GLU A 41 10.79 -16.82 -22.10
C GLU A 41 10.33 -16.25 -20.75
N PHE A 42 10.38 -17.08 -19.68
CA PHE A 42 10.06 -16.59 -18.35
C PHE A 42 11.14 -15.63 -17.81
N GLU A 43 12.41 -15.93 -18.02
CA GLU A 43 13.50 -15.05 -17.60
C GLU A 43 13.42 -13.67 -18.28
N GLU A 44 13.06 -13.63 -19.57
CA GLU A 44 12.83 -12.40 -20.31
C GLU A 44 11.62 -11.62 -19.78
N LEU A 45 10.50 -12.30 -19.54
CA LEU A 45 9.31 -11.70 -18.90
C LEU A 45 9.66 -11.11 -17.54
N PHE A 46 10.35 -11.88 -16.70
CA PHE A 46 10.76 -11.46 -15.37
C PHE A 46 11.72 -10.25 -15.43
N ALA A 47 12.66 -10.23 -16.37
CA ALA A 47 13.58 -9.11 -16.55
C ALA A 47 12.84 -7.79 -16.89
N ARG A 48 11.84 -7.85 -17.79
CA ARG A 48 11.01 -6.67 -18.11
C ARG A 48 10.21 -6.20 -16.92
N ILE A 49 9.63 -7.12 -16.16
CA ILE A 49 8.90 -6.83 -14.92
C ILE A 49 9.83 -6.20 -13.88
N GLN A 50 11.04 -6.74 -13.70
CA GLN A 50 12.05 -6.18 -12.79
C GLN A 50 12.40 -4.74 -13.16
N GLN A 51 12.56 -4.45 -14.44
CA GLN A 51 12.82 -3.09 -14.90
C GLN A 51 11.70 -2.13 -14.51
N GLY A 52 10.44 -2.52 -14.74
CA GLY A 52 9.28 -1.71 -14.38
C GLY A 52 9.14 -1.53 -12.86
N LEU A 53 9.27 -2.61 -12.08
CA LEU A 53 9.19 -2.55 -10.61
C LEU A 53 10.29 -1.68 -10.01
N ARG A 54 11.53 -1.81 -10.49
CA ARG A 54 12.64 -0.94 -10.04
C ARG A 54 12.34 0.54 -10.29
N GLY A 55 11.68 0.86 -11.40
CA GLY A 55 11.22 2.23 -11.69
C GLY A 55 10.15 2.72 -10.73
N VAL A 56 9.32 1.84 -10.18
CA VAL A 56 8.29 2.20 -9.19
C VAL A 56 8.87 2.36 -7.78
N PHE A 57 9.78 1.48 -7.38
CA PHE A 57 10.46 1.57 -6.07
C PHE A 57 11.61 2.59 -6.05
N LEU A 58 12.06 3.07 -7.20
CA LEU A 58 13.27 3.88 -7.39
C LEU A 58 14.49 3.20 -6.76
N THR A 59 14.79 1.98 -7.22
CA THR A 59 15.88 1.16 -6.69
C THR A 59 16.67 0.44 -7.79
N ARG A 60 17.92 0.16 -7.50
CA ARG A 60 18.76 -0.75 -8.28
C ARG A 60 18.71 -2.19 -7.76
N ARG A 61 18.16 -2.40 -6.56
CA ARG A 61 18.01 -3.72 -5.95
C ARG A 61 17.01 -4.58 -6.72
N PRO A 62 17.12 -5.91 -6.64
CA PRO A 62 16.07 -6.80 -7.10
C PRO A 62 14.77 -6.56 -6.32
N VAL A 63 13.63 -6.61 -7.01
CA VAL A 63 12.32 -6.57 -6.38
C VAL A 63 11.80 -7.99 -6.24
N TYR A 64 11.52 -8.42 -5.03
CA TYR A 64 10.97 -9.74 -4.76
C TYR A 64 9.50 -9.78 -5.14
N ILE A 65 9.08 -10.88 -5.77
CA ILE A 65 7.70 -11.10 -6.19
C ILE A 65 7.23 -12.42 -5.58
N ALA A 66 6.15 -12.39 -4.82
CA ALA A 66 5.51 -13.59 -4.28
C ALA A 66 4.02 -13.65 -4.65
N ALA A 67 3.53 -14.87 -4.87
CA ALA A 67 2.08 -15.14 -4.95
C ALA A 67 1.50 -15.08 -3.53
N ALA A 68 1.29 -13.87 -3.03
CA ALA A 68 0.92 -13.58 -1.64
C ALA A 68 0.16 -12.27 -1.52
N SER A 69 -0.19 -11.90 -0.31
CA SER A 69 -0.61 -10.54 0.07
C SER A 69 0.54 -9.79 0.74
N GLY A 70 0.42 -8.46 0.90
CA GLY A 70 1.37 -7.66 1.67
C GLY A 70 1.62 -8.20 3.09
N THR A 71 0.62 -8.84 3.70
CA THR A 71 0.75 -9.51 5.01
C THR A 71 1.85 -10.57 5.01
N GLY A 72 2.00 -11.34 3.93
CA GLY A 72 3.10 -12.31 3.80
C GLY A 72 4.47 -11.63 3.72
N MET A 73 4.56 -10.46 3.07
CA MET A 73 5.81 -9.69 3.02
C MET A 73 6.13 -8.99 4.35
N MET A 74 5.13 -8.67 5.21
CA MET A 74 5.38 -8.26 6.59
C MET A 74 6.03 -9.40 7.39
N GLU A 75 5.54 -10.64 7.24
CA GLU A 75 6.13 -11.81 7.87
C GLU A 75 7.55 -12.07 7.36
N ALA A 76 7.79 -11.95 6.05
CA ALA A 76 9.11 -12.04 5.44
C ALA A 76 10.11 -11.07 6.08
N ALA A 77 9.71 -9.80 6.25
CA ALA A 77 10.54 -8.76 6.87
C ALA A 77 10.96 -9.14 8.30
N VAL A 78 10.00 -9.57 9.12
CA VAL A 78 10.25 -9.93 10.52
C VAL A 78 11.11 -11.18 10.65
N ARG A 79 10.86 -12.21 9.84
CA ARG A 79 11.64 -13.46 9.84
C ARG A 79 13.08 -13.26 9.36
N ALA A 80 13.32 -12.26 8.52
CA ALA A 80 14.64 -11.92 8.02
C ALA A 80 15.57 -11.29 9.09
N LEU A 81 15.02 -10.82 10.20
CA LEU A 81 15.82 -10.20 11.26
C LEU A 81 16.50 -11.27 12.15
N PRO A 82 17.76 -11.07 12.55
CA PRO A 82 18.30 -11.70 13.74
C PRO A 82 17.50 -11.33 14.99
N SER A 83 17.72 -12.05 16.09
CA SER A 83 17.09 -11.75 17.40
C SER A 83 17.34 -10.30 17.82
N GLY A 84 16.38 -9.73 18.54
CA GLY A 84 16.43 -8.38 19.09
C GLY A 84 15.07 -7.70 19.08
N PRO A 85 14.86 -6.65 19.89
CA PRO A 85 13.60 -5.97 20.00
C PRO A 85 13.29 -5.12 18.75
N ILE A 86 11.99 -4.96 18.47
CA ILE A 86 11.44 -4.15 17.38
C ILE A 86 10.63 -3.02 18.00
N LEU A 87 10.86 -1.79 17.56
CA LEU A 87 9.97 -0.67 17.82
C LEU A 87 8.91 -0.60 16.72
N SER A 88 7.64 -0.83 17.06
CA SER A 88 6.54 -0.78 16.10
C SER A 88 5.74 0.51 16.28
N LEU A 89 5.74 1.36 15.25
CA LEU A 89 4.98 2.59 15.22
C LEU A 89 3.54 2.28 14.81
N VAL A 90 2.59 2.42 15.74
CA VAL A 90 1.20 1.99 15.57
C VAL A 90 0.27 3.21 15.55
N ASN A 91 -0.37 3.48 14.40
CA ASN A 91 -1.31 4.58 14.21
C ASN A 91 -2.62 4.18 13.50
N GLY A 92 -2.85 2.87 13.38
CA GLY A 92 -4.04 2.29 12.78
C GLY A 92 -3.99 0.77 12.70
N ALA A 93 -4.95 0.18 11.99
CA ALA A 93 -5.15 -1.27 11.97
C ALA A 93 -4.04 -2.03 11.22
N PHE A 94 -3.40 -1.43 10.22
CA PHE A 94 -2.38 -2.12 9.43
C PHE A 94 -1.01 -2.03 10.09
N SER A 95 -0.68 -0.93 10.73
CA SER A 95 0.49 -0.82 11.60
C SER A 95 0.36 -1.73 12.83
N GLU A 96 -0.83 -1.84 13.44
CA GLU A 96 -1.11 -2.82 14.49
C GLU A 96 -0.92 -4.27 14.02
N ARG A 97 -1.35 -4.58 12.77
CA ARG A 97 -1.13 -5.90 12.16
C ARG A 97 0.35 -6.21 12.02
N PHE A 98 1.19 -5.24 11.61
CA PHE A 98 2.62 -5.46 11.47
C PHE A 98 3.26 -5.76 12.81
N ALA A 99 2.90 -5.00 13.86
CA ALA A 99 3.34 -5.28 15.23
C ALA A 99 2.92 -6.68 15.70
N HIS A 100 1.64 -7.04 15.46
CA HIS A 100 1.13 -8.38 15.83
C HIS A 100 1.86 -9.51 15.09
N ILE A 101 2.15 -9.35 13.80
CA ILE A 101 2.94 -10.34 13.04
C ILE A 101 4.33 -10.51 13.66
N ALA A 102 4.97 -9.41 14.08
CA ALA A 102 6.27 -9.48 14.73
C ALA A 102 6.20 -10.27 16.05
N GLU A 103 5.18 -10.04 16.86
CA GLU A 103 4.92 -10.82 18.08
C GLU A 103 4.69 -12.31 17.79
N MET A 104 3.85 -12.62 16.79
CA MET A 104 3.56 -14.00 16.39
C MET A 104 4.76 -14.72 15.78
N CYS A 105 5.73 -13.97 15.24
CA CYS A 105 7.04 -14.49 14.83
C CYS A 105 8.03 -14.64 16.02
N GLY A 106 7.58 -14.44 17.26
CA GLY A 106 8.37 -14.60 18.48
C GLY A 106 9.34 -13.45 18.73
N ARG A 107 9.07 -12.25 18.19
CA ARG A 107 9.91 -11.07 18.44
C ARG A 107 9.44 -10.32 19.68
N GLU A 108 10.39 -9.74 20.42
CA GLU A 108 10.10 -8.71 21.42
C GLU A 108 9.68 -7.44 20.70
N VAL A 109 8.46 -6.92 20.96
CA VAL A 109 7.91 -5.77 20.29
C VAL A 109 7.51 -4.70 21.30
N ASP A 110 8.08 -3.50 21.13
CA ASP A 110 7.62 -2.31 21.81
C ASP A 110 6.66 -1.58 20.88
N ARG A 111 5.37 -1.57 21.22
CA ARG A 111 4.36 -0.82 20.48
C ARG A 111 4.39 0.63 20.92
N PHE A 112 4.67 1.53 19.97
CA PHE A 112 4.46 2.95 20.19
C PHE A 112 3.17 3.37 19.50
N GLU A 113 2.11 3.48 20.29
CA GLU A 113 0.76 3.77 19.81
C GLU A 113 0.46 5.26 19.88
N VAL A 114 -0.20 5.80 18.84
CA VAL A 114 -0.80 7.12 18.79
C VAL A 114 -2.29 6.99 18.42
N PRO A 115 -3.13 8.01 18.68
CA PRO A 115 -4.52 7.98 18.26
C PRO A 115 -4.67 7.71 16.75
N TRP A 116 -5.66 6.92 16.37
CA TRP A 116 -5.95 6.63 14.98
C TRP A 116 -6.24 7.92 14.19
N GLY A 117 -5.51 8.14 13.09
CA GLY A 117 -5.53 9.37 12.29
C GLY A 117 -4.41 10.35 12.63
N ALA A 118 -3.69 10.16 13.73
CA ALA A 118 -2.47 10.88 14.02
C ALA A 118 -1.25 10.20 13.36
N VAL A 119 -0.15 10.94 13.28
CA VAL A 119 1.19 10.43 12.95
C VAL A 119 2.10 10.59 14.17
N HIS A 120 3.16 9.79 14.22
CA HIS A 120 4.13 9.86 15.32
C HIS A 120 4.99 11.11 15.18
N ALA A 121 5.17 11.85 16.25
CA ALA A 121 6.11 12.96 16.30
C ALA A 121 7.54 12.44 16.33
N LEU A 122 8.42 13.02 15.52
CA LEU A 122 9.80 12.55 15.34
C LEU A 122 10.63 12.61 16.63
N ASP A 123 10.44 13.64 17.43
CA ASP A 123 11.09 13.80 18.76
C ASP A 123 10.70 12.69 19.74
N GLN A 124 9.46 12.22 19.67
CA GLN A 124 8.99 11.09 20.48
C GLN A 124 9.57 9.75 20.01
N ILE A 125 9.70 9.55 18.67
CA ILE A 125 10.39 8.38 18.12
C ILE A 125 11.86 8.39 18.57
N GLU A 126 12.54 9.53 18.44
CA GLU A 126 13.94 9.70 18.85
C GLU A 126 14.14 9.39 20.35
N SER A 127 13.23 9.88 21.20
CA SER A 127 13.25 9.58 22.64
C SER A 127 13.17 8.08 22.93
N ARG A 128 12.34 7.33 22.18
CA ARG A 128 12.25 5.87 22.32
C ARG A 128 13.53 5.17 21.88
N LEU A 129 14.08 5.58 20.73
CA LEU A 129 15.29 5.01 20.15
C LEU A 129 16.52 5.29 21.03
N SER A 130 16.58 6.45 21.68
CA SER A 130 17.65 6.81 22.63
C SER A 130 17.59 5.98 23.91
N GLY A 131 16.41 5.57 24.35
CA GLY A 131 16.19 4.85 25.61
C GLY A 131 16.51 3.36 25.54
N LYS A 132 16.51 2.75 24.34
CA LYS A 132 16.70 1.30 24.15
C LYS A 132 17.25 1.01 22.75
N LYS A 133 18.15 0.02 22.66
CA LYS A 133 18.63 -0.45 21.35
C LYS A 133 17.60 -1.37 20.70
N TYR A 134 17.12 -0.99 19.54
CA TYR A 134 16.24 -1.80 18.73
C TYR A 134 16.98 -2.43 17.55
N ARG A 135 16.51 -3.59 17.10
CA ARG A 135 16.99 -4.24 15.88
C ARG A 135 16.41 -3.57 14.65
N ALA A 136 15.15 -3.18 14.74
CA ALA A 136 14.44 -2.53 13.66
C ALA A 136 13.31 -1.63 14.19
N VAL A 137 12.90 -0.68 13.34
CA VAL A 137 11.67 0.09 13.46
C VAL A 137 10.72 -0.38 12.37
N THR A 138 9.44 -0.64 12.69
CA THR A 138 8.39 -0.87 11.70
C THR A 138 7.47 0.33 11.62
N ALA A 139 7.14 0.77 10.41
CA ALA A 139 6.18 1.85 10.18
C ALA A 139 5.29 1.56 8.98
N THR A 140 4.07 2.12 8.98
CA THR A 140 3.17 2.09 7.84
C THR A 140 3.20 3.44 7.15
N HIS A 141 3.60 3.46 5.86
CA HIS A 141 3.73 4.67 5.06
C HIS A 141 2.36 5.36 4.87
N SER A 142 1.37 4.62 4.35
CA SER A 142 -0.01 5.08 4.20
C SER A 142 -0.95 4.14 4.95
N GLU A 143 -1.44 4.57 6.11
CA GLU A 143 -2.32 3.76 6.95
C GLU A 143 -3.75 3.74 6.38
N THR A 144 -4.12 2.64 5.76
CA THR A 144 -5.38 2.49 5.01
C THR A 144 -6.63 2.64 5.89
N SER A 145 -6.53 2.32 7.17
CA SER A 145 -7.67 2.39 8.09
C SER A 145 -8.07 3.82 8.44
N THR A 146 -7.12 4.76 8.34
CA THR A 146 -7.28 6.15 8.77
C THR A 146 -7.03 7.18 7.67
N GLY A 147 -6.20 6.85 6.67
CA GLY A 147 -5.73 7.80 5.66
C GLY A 147 -4.54 8.66 6.14
N ALA A 148 -3.87 8.27 7.21
CA ALA A 148 -2.67 8.96 7.69
C ALA A 148 -1.44 8.56 6.84
N LEU A 149 -0.59 9.55 6.52
CA LEU A 149 0.69 9.39 5.83
C LEU A 149 1.82 9.67 6.80
N SER A 150 2.69 8.70 7.04
CA SER A 150 3.88 8.84 7.86
C SER A 150 5.07 9.31 7.03
N ASP A 151 5.90 10.19 7.60
CA ASP A 151 7.19 10.57 7.00
C ASP A 151 8.22 9.45 7.20
N VAL A 152 8.18 8.47 6.29
CA VAL A 152 9.04 7.29 6.36
C VAL A 152 10.51 7.59 6.05
N HIS A 153 10.81 8.71 5.38
CA HIS A 153 12.17 9.17 5.17
C HIS A 153 12.79 9.63 6.50
N ALA A 154 12.13 10.56 7.20
CA ALA A 154 12.61 11.02 8.50
C ALA A 154 12.65 9.89 9.56
N ILE A 155 11.68 8.96 9.53
CA ILE A 155 11.69 7.77 10.40
C ILE A 155 12.91 6.88 10.10
N SER A 156 13.26 6.69 8.82
CA SER A 156 14.43 5.90 8.43
C SER A 156 15.74 6.55 8.92
N ASP A 157 15.88 7.86 8.73
CA ASP A 157 17.07 8.58 9.20
C ASP A 157 17.24 8.47 10.72
N LEU A 158 16.15 8.57 11.48
CA LEU A 158 16.18 8.40 12.93
C LEU A 158 16.54 6.95 13.30
N ALA A 159 15.95 5.94 12.66
CA ALA A 159 16.26 4.55 12.92
C ALA A 159 17.75 4.27 12.70
N HIS A 160 18.31 4.72 11.59
CA HIS A 160 19.73 4.55 11.24
C HIS A 160 20.67 5.28 12.21
N SER A 161 20.33 6.50 12.63
CA SER A 161 21.14 7.25 13.62
C SER A 161 21.29 6.50 14.96
N HIS A 162 20.37 5.58 15.25
CA HIS A 162 20.40 4.71 16.44
C HIS A 162 20.79 3.25 16.12
N GLY A 163 21.24 2.96 14.89
CA GLY A 163 21.71 1.63 14.47
C GLY A 163 20.59 0.58 14.32
N ALA A 164 19.35 1.02 14.07
CA ALA A 164 18.20 0.17 13.80
C ALA A 164 17.87 0.18 12.31
N LEU A 165 17.41 -0.95 11.75
CA LEU A 165 16.87 -1.02 10.40
C LEU A 165 15.48 -0.39 10.34
N CYS A 166 15.07 0.11 9.16
CA CYS A 166 13.74 0.66 8.93
C CYS A 166 12.94 -0.24 7.96
N MET A 167 11.83 -0.83 8.45
CA MET A 167 10.96 -1.72 7.69
C MET A 167 9.60 -1.07 7.46
N ILE A 168 9.25 -0.83 6.20
CA ILE A 168 8.10 -0.02 5.80
C ILE A 168 7.03 -0.87 5.12
N ASP A 169 5.82 -0.85 5.69
CA ASP A 169 4.60 -1.23 4.99
C ASP A 169 4.15 -0.06 4.10
N SER A 170 4.33 -0.20 2.79
CA SER A 170 3.81 0.75 1.80
C SER A 170 2.73 0.13 0.90
N VAL A 171 1.93 -0.80 1.45
CA VAL A 171 0.86 -1.47 0.70
C VAL A 171 -0.10 -0.47 0.08
N SER A 172 -0.54 0.54 0.79
CA SER A 172 -1.43 1.58 0.25
C SER A 172 -0.70 2.83 -0.23
N GLY A 173 0.60 2.97 0.03
CA GLY A 173 1.39 4.14 -0.35
C GLY A 173 2.08 3.98 -1.71
N LEU A 174 2.82 2.88 -1.89
CA LEU A 174 3.68 2.72 -3.07
C LEU A 174 2.90 2.80 -4.38
N ALA A 175 3.48 3.46 -5.37
CA ALA A 175 2.91 3.83 -6.66
C ALA A 175 1.84 4.93 -6.60
N GLY A 176 1.45 5.42 -5.41
CA GLY A 176 0.48 6.51 -5.25
C GLY A 176 0.99 7.65 -4.37
N ALA A 177 1.86 7.36 -3.42
CA ALA A 177 2.59 8.33 -2.61
C ALA A 177 4.08 8.27 -2.93
N GLU A 178 4.79 9.38 -2.79
CA GLU A 178 6.23 9.45 -3.01
C GLU A 178 6.96 8.48 -2.07
N LEU A 179 7.83 7.65 -2.66
CA LEU A 179 8.74 6.77 -1.94
C LEU A 179 9.97 6.51 -2.81
N ARG A 180 11.16 6.79 -2.28
CA ARG A 180 12.45 6.66 -2.98
C ARG A 180 13.35 5.70 -2.22
N PHE A 181 13.30 4.42 -2.57
CA PHE A 181 13.96 3.37 -1.79
C PHE A 181 15.46 3.61 -1.61
N ASP A 182 16.22 3.80 -2.70
CA ASP A 182 17.67 3.95 -2.63
C ASP A 182 18.07 5.33 -2.05
N GLU A 183 17.38 6.41 -2.46
CA GLU A 183 17.69 7.78 -2.04
C GLU A 183 17.45 7.98 -0.54
N TRP A 184 16.34 7.43 -0.02
CA TRP A 184 15.99 7.49 1.40
C TRP A 184 16.64 6.37 2.23
N LYS A 185 17.50 5.56 1.60
CA LYS A 185 18.25 4.48 2.24
C LYS A 185 17.36 3.51 3.03
N LEU A 186 16.17 3.20 2.53
CA LEU A 186 15.24 2.30 3.21
C LEU A 186 15.79 0.87 3.25
N ASP A 187 15.55 0.13 4.34
CA ASP A 187 16.09 -1.22 4.48
C ASP A 187 15.15 -2.29 3.96
N TYR A 188 13.84 -2.08 4.15
CA TYR A 188 12.83 -2.98 3.63
C TYR A 188 11.54 -2.23 3.34
N VAL A 189 11.05 -2.38 2.13
CA VAL A 189 9.74 -1.82 1.72
C VAL A 189 8.92 -2.92 1.10
N LEU A 190 7.68 -3.06 1.54
CA LEU A 190 6.72 -4.02 1.00
C LEU A 190 5.47 -3.34 0.47
N THR A 191 4.82 -4.01 -0.49
CA THR A 191 3.52 -3.59 -1.02
C THR A 191 2.72 -4.78 -1.57
N GLY A 192 1.48 -4.51 -2.01
CA GLY A 192 0.58 -5.48 -2.62
C GLY A 192 -0.01 -5.00 -3.94
N SER A 193 -0.35 -5.93 -4.82
CA SER A 193 -0.81 -5.66 -6.18
C SER A 193 -2.13 -4.89 -6.26
N GLN A 194 -3.06 -5.12 -5.32
CA GLN A 194 -4.45 -4.67 -5.36
C GLN A 194 -4.70 -3.24 -4.86
N LYS A 195 -3.67 -2.42 -4.77
CA LYS A 195 -3.70 -1.04 -4.27
C LYS A 195 -3.31 -0.08 -5.40
N SER A 196 -2.43 0.87 -5.15
CA SER A 196 -2.04 1.87 -6.15
C SER A 196 -1.35 1.30 -7.40
N PHE A 197 -0.95 0.04 -7.39
CA PHE A 197 -0.54 -0.68 -8.61
C PHE A 197 -1.70 -0.96 -9.57
N ALA A 198 -2.95 -0.89 -9.12
CA ALA A 198 -4.15 -1.15 -9.93
C ALA A 198 -4.13 -2.52 -10.64
N LEU A 199 -3.84 -3.57 -9.88
CA LEU A 199 -3.80 -4.95 -10.32
C LEU A 199 -4.80 -5.81 -9.54
N PRO A 200 -5.19 -6.97 -10.05
CA PRO A 200 -5.89 -7.96 -9.23
C PRO A 200 -5.06 -8.34 -8.01
N SER A 201 -5.74 -8.69 -6.92
CA SER A 201 -5.07 -9.23 -5.72
C SER A 201 -4.39 -10.56 -6.02
N GLY A 202 -3.28 -10.85 -5.33
CA GLY A 202 -2.59 -12.14 -5.41
C GLY A 202 -1.08 -12.04 -5.60
N LEU A 203 -0.54 -10.84 -5.87
CA LEU A 203 0.90 -10.59 -5.82
C LEU A 203 1.25 -9.64 -4.68
N ALA A 204 2.40 -9.88 -4.08
CA ALA A 204 3.06 -8.97 -3.17
C ALA A 204 4.50 -8.74 -3.62
N PHE A 205 4.99 -7.52 -3.38
CA PHE A 205 6.31 -7.09 -3.78
C PHE A 205 7.07 -6.59 -2.57
N ALA A 206 8.39 -6.81 -2.56
CA ALA A 206 9.27 -6.21 -1.57
C ALA A 206 10.66 -5.95 -2.14
N VAL A 207 11.34 -5.00 -1.52
CA VAL A 207 12.76 -4.72 -1.74
C VAL A 207 13.46 -4.73 -0.39
N ALA A 208 14.67 -5.30 -0.35
CA ALA A 208 15.54 -5.26 0.81
C ALA A 208 16.89 -4.61 0.48
N SER A 209 17.45 -3.84 1.42
CA SER A 209 18.82 -3.33 1.33
C SER A 209 19.84 -4.48 1.37
N GLU A 210 21.07 -4.22 0.92
CA GLU A 210 22.13 -5.23 1.06
C GLU A 210 22.37 -5.58 2.52
N GLU A 211 22.37 -4.58 3.41
CA GLU A 211 22.53 -4.78 4.84
C GLU A 211 21.45 -5.70 5.40
N MET A 212 20.19 -5.48 5.02
CA MET A 212 19.06 -6.33 5.43
C MET A 212 19.24 -7.77 4.96
N VAL A 213 19.70 -8.02 3.72
CA VAL A 213 19.94 -9.36 3.17
C VAL A 213 21.12 -10.04 3.91
N GLU A 214 22.21 -9.31 4.17
CA GLU A 214 23.36 -9.84 4.89
C GLU A 214 23.03 -10.17 6.35
N LEU A 215 22.20 -9.38 7.01
CA LEU A 215 21.68 -9.70 8.34
C LEU A 215 20.74 -10.91 8.30
N ALA A 216 19.90 -11.02 7.26
CA ALA A 216 19.01 -12.15 7.08
C ALA A 216 19.75 -13.48 6.93
N ARG A 217 20.94 -13.49 6.32
CA ARG A 217 21.79 -14.71 6.24
C ARG A 217 22.16 -15.26 7.62
N LYS A 218 22.19 -14.41 8.64
CA LYS A 218 22.52 -14.75 10.03
C LYS A 218 21.27 -15.05 10.87
N ALA A 219 20.09 -14.79 10.33
CA ALA A 219 18.84 -15.04 11.06
C ALA A 219 18.48 -16.53 11.06
N GLU A 220 18.02 -17.02 12.21
CA GLU A 220 17.47 -18.36 12.35
C GLU A 220 15.97 -18.37 12.01
N ASN A 221 15.46 -19.51 11.56
CA ASN A 221 14.02 -19.73 11.33
C ASN A 221 13.37 -18.76 10.31
N ARG A 222 14.09 -18.41 9.23
CA ARG A 222 13.57 -17.57 8.13
C ARG A 222 12.36 -18.18 7.42
N GLY A 223 12.12 -19.48 7.63
CA GLY A 223 11.14 -20.25 6.88
C GLY A 223 11.66 -20.64 5.50
N VAL A 224 10.73 -21.00 4.61
CA VAL A 224 11.07 -21.41 3.23
C VAL A 224 10.42 -20.48 2.21
N TYR A 225 9.10 -20.25 2.33
CA TYR A 225 8.34 -19.51 1.31
C TYR A 225 8.65 -18.01 1.30
N PHE A 226 8.86 -17.43 2.46
CA PHE A 226 9.14 -16.00 2.63
C PHE A 226 10.61 -15.70 2.97
N ASP A 227 11.54 -16.58 2.65
CA ASP A 227 12.97 -16.35 2.87
C ASP A 227 13.50 -15.33 1.86
N ILE A 228 13.79 -14.10 2.34
CA ILE A 228 14.28 -13.01 1.47
C ILE A 228 15.68 -13.30 0.90
N VAL A 229 16.48 -14.16 1.54
CA VAL A 229 17.79 -14.57 1.02
C VAL A 229 17.63 -15.42 -0.24
N GLU A 230 16.69 -16.35 -0.24
CA GLU A 230 16.37 -17.12 -1.45
C GLU A 230 15.66 -16.26 -2.48
N MET A 231 14.74 -15.35 -2.08
CA MET A 231 14.10 -14.42 -3.00
C MET A 231 15.12 -13.52 -3.70
N ASP A 232 16.10 -12.97 -2.97
CA ASP A 232 17.17 -12.13 -3.52
C ASP A 232 18.02 -12.91 -4.54
N LYS A 233 18.44 -14.13 -4.18
CA LYS A 233 19.23 -15.01 -5.05
C LYS A 233 18.51 -15.33 -6.36
N TYR A 234 17.24 -15.71 -6.31
CA TYR A 234 16.47 -16.06 -7.52
C TYR A 234 16.14 -14.82 -8.36
N ALA A 235 15.80 -13.70 -7.73
CA ALA A 235 15.50 -12.47 -8.46
C ALA A 235 16.71 -11.91 -9.23
N GLN A 236 17.94 -12.11 -8.73
CA GLN A 236 19.16 -11.80 -9.46
C GLN A 236 19.36 -12.66 -10.71
N GLN A 237 18.72 -13.82 -10.78
CA GLN A 237 18.75 -14.74 -11.93
C GLN A 237 17.49 -14.61 -12.82
N ASN A 238 16.70 -13.55 -12.65
CA ASN A 238 15.40 -13.35 -13.29
C ASN A 238 14.43 -14.52 -13.09
N GLN A 239 14.40 -15.07 -11.89
CA GLN A 239 13.57 -16.21 -11.50
C GLN A 239 12.88 -15.99 -10.14
N THR A 240 11.98 -16.91 -9.79
CA THR A 240 11.33 -16.97 -8.49
C THR A 240 11.67 -18.27 -7.76
N PRO A 241 11.77 -18.32 -6.42
CA PRO A 241 12.04 -19.56 -5.67
C PRO A 241 10.99 -20.62 -5.90
N ALA A 242 9.71 -20.22 -5.96
CA ALA A 242 8.54 -21.08 -6.19
C ALA A 242 7.89 -20.75 -7.53
N THR A 243 6.99 -21.61 -8.01
CA THR A 243 6.23 -21.39 -9.26
C THR A 243 5.45 -20.08 -9.15
N PRO A 244 5.63 -19.14 -10.12
CA PRO A 244 4.96 -17.86 -10.09
C PRO A 244 3.49 -17.93 -10.53
N ALA A 245 2.72 -16.92 -10.16
CA ALA A 245 1.34 -16.75 -10.62
C ALA A 245 1.32 -16.13 -12.03
N PHE A 246 1.51 -16.92 -13.07
CA PHE A 246 1.72 -16.47 -14.47
C PHE A 246 0.71 -15.44 -14.96
N SER A 247 -0.59 -15.74 -14.80
CA SER A 247 -1.64 -14.80 -15.25
C SER A 247 -1.49 -13.43 -14.63
N LEU A 248 -1.14 -13.37 -13.34
CA LEU A 248 -0.89 -12.10 -12.64
C LEU A 248 0.43 -11.45 -13.07
N MET A 249 1.45 -12.23 -13.44
CA MET A 249 2.70 -11.70 -13.99
C MET A 249 2.48 -11.02 -15.34
N TYR A 250 1.63 -11.59 -16.20
CA TYR A 250 1.25 -10.95 -17.47
C TYR A 250 0.46 -9.65 -17.25
N ALA A 251 -0.47 -9.66 -16.29
CA ALA A 251 -1.18 -8.44 -15.90
C ALA A 251 -0.22 -7.37 -15.36
N LEU A 252 0.76 -7.79 -14.53
CA LEU A 252 1.77 -6.91 -13.97
C LEU A 252 2.64 -6.28 -15.05
N GLU A 253 3.09 -7.04 -16.06
CA GLU A 253 3.86 -6.52 -17.20
C GLU A 253 3.13 -5.36 -17.88
N VAL A 254 1.84 -5.57 -18.23
CA VAL A 254 1.01 -4.55 -18.90
C VAL A 254 0.81 -3.32 -18.00
N GLN A 255 0.54 -3.53 -16.72
CA GLN A 255 0.33 -2.42 -15.79
C GLN A 255 1.62 -1.60 -15.56
N LEU A 256 2.77 -2.26 -15.51
CA LEU A 256 4.06 -1.57 -15.40
C LEU A 256 4.38 -0.74 -16.64
N GLU A 257 3.98 -1.18 -17.84
CA GLU A 257 4.08 -0.36 -19.04
C GLU A 257 3.22 0.92 -18.94
N TRP A 258 1.98 0.82 -18.41
CA TRP A 258 1.12 1.97 -18.17
C TRP A 258 1.76 2.94 -17.17
N ILE A 259 2.24 2.42 -16.03
CA ILE A 259 2.93 3.23 -15.01
C ILE A 259 4.20 3.89 -15.60
N GLY A 260 4.97 3.14 -16.38
CA GLY A 260 6.18 3.65 -17.04
C GLY A 260 5.90 4.76 -18.06
N ARG A 261 4.81 4.65 -18.84
CA ARG A 261 4.37 5.70 -19.78
C ARG A 261 3.90 6.96 -19.07
N GLU A 262 3.18 6.82 -17.95
CA GLU A 262 2.77 7.95 -17.10
C GLU A 262 4.00 8.59 -16.44
N GLY A 263 4.93 7.78 -15.95
CA GLY A 263 6.05 8.18 -15.10
C GLY A 263 5.66 8.27 -13.63
N ILE A 264 6.51 7.74 -12.74
CA ILE A 264 6.17 7.59 -11.32
C ILE A 264 5.90 8.93 -10.61
N GLU A 265 6.66 9.96 -10.92
CA GLU A 265 6.48 11.30 -10.32
C GLU A 265 5.18 11.96 -10.76
N LYS A 266 4.80 11.81 -12.05
CA LYS A 266 3.49 12.29 -12.54
C LYS A 266 2.34 11.51 -11.91
N ARG A 267 2.54 10.21 -11.66
CA ARG A 267 1.55 9.38 -10.96
C ARG A 267 1.35 9.86 -9.52
N TRP A 268 2.41 10.19 -8.79
CA TRP A 268 2.29 10.81 -7.47
C TRP A 268 1.58 12.16 -7.52
N ALA A 269 1.95 13.02 -8.46
CA ALA A 269 1.29 14.31 -8.66
C ALA A 269 -0.22 14.16 -8.88
N ARG A 270 -0.64 13.21 -9.74
CA ARG A 270 -2.06 12.90 -9.97
C ARG A 270 -2.77 12.43 -8.71
N HIS A 271 -2.11 11.64 -7.85
CA HIS A 271 -2.69 11.23 -6.58
C HIS A 271 -2.82 12.41 -5.59
N LEU A 272 -1.86 13.32 -5.57
CA LEU A 272 -1.95 14.56 -4.79
C LEU A 272 -3.08 15.48 -5.31
N GLU A 273 -3.26 15.57 -6.62
CA GLU A 273 -4.40 16.30 -7.22
C GLU A 273 -5.75 15.69 -6.79
N MET A 274 -5.86 14.36 -6.75
CA MET A 274 -7.07 13.68 -6.25
C MET A 274 -7.31 13.94 -4.76
N LEU A 275 -6.28 13.97 -3.92
CA LEU A 275 -6.38 14.35 -2.52
C LEU A 275 -6.84 15.81 -2.37
N ALA A 276 -6.25 16.74 -3.13
CA ALA A 276 -6.62 18.14 -3.13
C ALA A 276 -8.09 18.33 -3.56
N ALA A 277 -8.50 17.65 -4.65
CA ALA A 277 -9.89 17.67 -5.10
C ALA A 277 -10.86 17.11 -4.06
N THR A 278 -10.48 16.04 -3.35
CA THR A 278 -11.28 15.47 -2.26
C THR A 278 -11.42 16.44 -1.10
N SER A 279 -10.34 17.13 -0.73
CA SER A 279 -10.34 18.12 0.35
C SER A 279 -11.22 19.34 0.01
N ALA A 280 -11.06 19.89 -1.19
CA ALA A 280 -11.88 21.01 -1.68
C ALA A 280 -13.37 20.62 -1.78
N TRP A 281 -13.67 19.42 -2.26
CA TRP A 281 -15.03 18.91 -2.29
C TRP A 281 -15.66 18.80 -0.89
N LEU A 282 -14.93 18.32 0.11
CA LEU A 282 -15.43 18.23 1.48
C LEU A 282 -15.81 19.60 2.04
N GLU A 283 -14.97 20.62 1.84
CA GLU A 283 -15.21 21.99 2.31
C GLU A 283 -16.40 22.63 1.62
N ASP A 284 -16.45 22.57 0.28
CA ASP A 284 -17.56 23.13 -0.52
C ASP A 284 -18.89 22.45 -0.21
N SER A 285 -18.91 21.12 -0.23
CA SER A 285 -20.12 20.35 -0.04
C SER A 285 -20.63 20.42 1.40
N ALA A 286 -19.77 20.51 2.40
CA ALA A 286 -20.19 20.75 3.80
C ALA A 286 -21.01 22.02 3.92
N SER A 287 -20.52 23.13 3.34
CA SER A 287 -21.22 24.41 3.34
C SER A 287 -22.52 24.36 2.55
N ARG A 288 -22.48 23.81 1.33
CA ARG A 288 -23.63 23.79 0.40
C ARG A 288 -24.75 22.85 0.83
N LEU A 289 -24.43 21.76 1.50
CA LEU A 289 -25.39 20.74 1.96
C LEU A 289 -25.82 20.93 3.42
N GLY A 290 -25.15 21.81 4.18
CA GLY A 290 -25.38 21.99 5.61
C GLY A 290 -25.02 20.74 6.43
N VAL A 291 -23.99 19.98 6.01
CA VAL A 291 -23.53 18.77 6.68
C VAL A 291 -22.14 18.96 7.29
N THR A 292 -21.92 18.36 8.46
CA THR A 292 -20.58 18.36 9.09
C THR A 292 -19.88 17.06 8.77
N TRP A 293 -19.16 17.00 7.68
CA TRP A 293 -18.22 15.93 7.39
C TRP A 293 -16.79 16.46 7.19
N GLU A 294 -15.84 15.70 7.64
CA GLU A 294 -14.44 16.11 7.67
C GLU A 294 -13.50 14.92 7.47
N ASN A 295 -12.33 15.18 6.91
CA ASN A 295 -11.25 14.19 6.93
C ASN A 295 -10.73 14.06 8.37
N ILE A 296 -10.65 12.83 8.91
CA ILE A 296 -10.20 12.59 10.29
C ILE A 296 -8.70 12.86 10.49
N VAL A 297 -7.93 13.00 9.40
CA VAL A 297 -6.49 13.26 9.42
C VAL A 297 -6.22 14.74 9.19
N ALA A 298 -5.33 15.32 9.97
CA ALA A 298 -4.86 16.70 9.81
C ALA A 298 -4.27 16.94 8.41
N ALA A 299 -4.49 18.12 7.83
CA ALA A 299 -4.19 18.42 6.42
C ALA A 299 -2.75 18.05 5.98
N GLY A 300 -1.74 18.31 6.82
CA GLY A 300 -0.34 18.01 6.51
C GLY A 300 0.04 16.53 6.53
N ASN A 301 -0.84 15.66 7.06
CA ASN A 301 -0.57 14.24 7.26
C ASN A 301 -1.51 13.32 6.47
N ARG A 302 -2.25 13.86 5.49
CA ARG A 302 -3.22 13.11 4.68
C ARG A 302 -2.53 12.28 3.61
N SER A 303 -2.93 11.02 3.48
CA SER A 303 -2.47 10.14 2.40
C SER A 303 -3.03 10.58 1.04
N PRO A 304 -2.20 10.60 -0.02
CA PRO A 304 -2.68 10.87 -1.37
C PRO A 304 -3.47 9.72 -1.99
N THR A 305 -3.61 8.58 -1.31
CA THR A 305 -4.25 7.37 -1.86
C THR A 305 -5.58 7.00 -1.22
N VAL A 306 -5.85 7.49 -0.01
CA VAL A 306 -7.08 7.20 0.72
C VAL A 306 -7.46 8.33 1.65
N SER A 307 -8.74 8.69 1.65
CA SER A 307 -9.34 9.64 2.60
C SER A 307 -10.36 8.92 3.47
N THR A 308 -10.26 9.10 4.79
CA THR A 308 -11.25 8.64 5.76
C THR A 308 -12.03 9.85 6.27
N ILE A 309 -13.33 9.83 6.02
CA ILE A 309 -14.22 10.97 6.21
C ILE A 309 -15.18 10.65 7.35
N ARG A 310 -15.20 11.50 8.35
CA ARG A 310 -16.18 11.46 9.46
C ARG A 310 -17.53 11.92 8.94
N LEU A 311 -18.55 11.18 9.28
CA LEU A 311 -19.95 11.52 9.01
C LEU A 311 -20.58 12.22 10.22
N PRO A 312 -21.66 13.03 10.00
CA PRO A 312 -22.50 13.50 11.11
C PRO A 312 -23.04 12.32 11.93
N GLU A 313 -23.22 12.50 13.24
CA GLU A 313 -23.76 11.45 14.13
C GLU A 313 -25.12 10.91 13.69
N SER A 314 -25.90 11.74 13.00
CA SER A 314 -27.21 11.35 12.43
C SER A 314 -27.13 10.39 11.26
N ILE A 315 -25.95 10.18 10.67
CA ILE A 315 -25.74 9.35 9.47
C ILE A 315 -24.81 8.17 9.79
N PRO A 316 -25.35 6.97 10.06
CA PRO A 316 -24.51 5.79 10.27
C PRO A 316 -23.72 5.41 9.02
N GLY A 317 -22.42 5.16 9.17
CA GLY A 317 -21.49 4.91 8.06
C GLY A 317 -21.91 3.76 7.15
N ARG A 318 -22.40 2.67 7.72
CA ARG A 318 -22.88 1.51 6.92
C ARG A 318 -24.11 1.85 6.10
N ALA A 319 -25.04 2.62 6.65
CA ALA A 319 -26.24 3.06 5.94
C ALA A 319 -25.86 4.01 4.80
N PHE A 320 -24.94 4.97 5.05
CA PHE A 320 -24.42 5.88 4.05
C PHE A 320 -23.79 5.12 2.87
N VAL A 321 -22.85 4.20 3.13
CA VAL A 321 -22.20 3.41 2.08
C VAL A 321 -23.20 2.61 1.25
N LYS A 322 -24.26 2.05 1.89
CA LYS A 322 -25.34 1.37 1.16
C LYS A 322 -26.10 2.30 0.23
N LYS A 323 -26.37 3.54 0.64
CA LYS A 323 -27.01 4.56 -0.20
C LYS A 323 -26.12 4.97 -1.38
N VAL A 324 -24.80 5.16 -1.17
CA VAL A 324 -23.84 5.43 -2.25
C VAL A 324 -23.80 4.28 -3.25
N LYS A 325 -23.76 3.02 -2.75
CA LYS A 325 -23.78 1.83 -3.62
C LYS A 325 -25.05 1.73 -4.48
N ALA A 326 -26.20 2.11 -3.94
CA ALA A 326 -27.47 2.14 -4.71
C ALA A 326 -27.44 3.14 -5.88
N ARG A 327 -26.46 4.07 -5.92
CA ARG A 327 -26.20 5.02 -7.01
C ARG A 327 -25.12 4.57 -7.98
N GLY A 328 -24.74 3.30 -7.93
CA GLY A 328 -23.75 2.70 -8.83
C GLY A 328 -22.29 2.97 -8.48
N VAL A 329 -22.00 3.61 -7.33
CA VAL A 329 -20.65 3.90 -6.88
C VAL A 329 -20.34 3.13 -5.60
N GLN A 330 -19.15 2.57 -5.49
CA GLN A 330 -18.71 1.84 -4.31
C GLN A 330 -17.62 2.60 -3.56
N VAL A 331 -17.89 2.90 -2.29
CA VAL A 331 -16.94 3.40 -1.29
C VAL A 331 -16.89 2.45 -0.11
N ALA A 332 -15.88 2.53 0.75
CA ALA A 332 -15.78 1.64 1.90
C ALA A 332 -16.37 2.27 3.17
N THR A 333 -16.88 1.44 4.06
CA THR A 333 -17.13 1.86 5.46
C THR A 333 -15.81 2.19 6.15
N GLY A 334 -15.86 2.89 7.27
CA GLY A 334 -14.70 3.00 8.16
C GLY A 334 -14.14 1.63 8.51
N TYR A 335 -12.91 1.58 8.99
CA TYR A 335 -12.26 0.33 9.38
C TYR A 335 -12.36 0.11 10.90
N GLY A 336 -12.62 -1.14 11.32
CA GLY A 336 -12.64 -1.51 12.73
C GLY A 336 -13.50 -0.57 13.57
N LYS A 337 -12.91 0.07 14.58
CA LYS A 337 -13.59 1.00 15.50
C LYS A 337 -14.16 2.27 14.86
N LEU A 338 -13.76 2.59 13.64
CA LEU A 338 -14.29 3.73 12.87
C LEU A 338 -15.49 3.36 11.97
N GLY A 339 -15.92 2.08 11.98
CA GLY A 339 -16.86 1.50 11.01
C GLY A 339 -18.19 2.22 10.86
N ASP A 340 -18.76 2.70 11.96
CA ASP A 340 -20.09 3.31 11.97
C ASP A 340 -20.06 4.85 11.92
N THR A 341 -18.91 5.47 12.14
CA THR A 341 -18.76 6.93 12.21
C THR A 341 -18.07 7.55 10.99
N THR A 342 -17.52 6.72 10.12
CA THR A 342 -16.76 7.18 8.95
C THR A 342 -17.04 6.35 7.72
N PHE A 343 -16.69 6.90 6.56
CA PHE A 343 -16.50 6.14 5.32
C PHE A 343 -15.14 6.48 4.70
N ARG A 344 -14.71 5.67 3.73
CA ARG A 344 -13.42 5.86 3.08
C ARG A 344 -13.57 5.90 1.57
N ILE A 345 -12.85 6.83 0.96
CA ILE A 345 -12.66 6.92 -0.49
C ILE A 345 -11.23 6.49 -0.80
N GLY A 346 -11.06 5.44 -1.58
CA GLY A 346 -9.79 5.05 -2.16
C GLY A 346 -9.60 5.77 -3.50
N HIS A 347 -8.86 6.87 -3.49
CA HIS A 347 -8.48 7.59 -4.69
C HIS A 347 -7.09 7.15 -5.13
N MET A 348 -6.96 5.88 -5.48
CA MET A 348 -5.69 5.22 -5.79
C MET A 348 -5.72 4.46 -7.12
N GLY A 349 -4.57 4.03 -7.58
CA GLY A 349 -4.44 3.27 -8.81
C GLY A 349 -4.55 4.16 -10.05
N ASP A 350 -5.45 3.84 -10.95
CA ASP A 350 -5.61 4.54 -12.23
C ASP A 350 -6.76 5.57 -12.25
N HIS A 351 -7.35 5.85 -11.09
CA HIS A 351 -8.33 6.91 -10.95
C HIS A 351 -7.75 8.30 -11.23
N THR A 352 -8.63 9.22 -11.58
CA THR A 352 -8.31 10.63 -11.87
C THR A 352 -9.31 11.54 -11.14
N VAL A 353 -9.04 12.85 -11.11
CA VAL A 353 -9.98 13.83 -10.57
C VAL A 353 -11.33 13.76 -11.31
N GLU A 354 -11.34 13.46 -12.60
CA GLU A 354 -12.57 13.32 -13.38
C GLU A 354 -13.42 12.15 -12.88
N THR A 355 -12.81 10.97 -12.68
CA THR A 355 -13.55 9.81 -12.14
C THR A 355 -14.04 10.06 -10.72
N LEU A 356 -13.31 10.80 -9.89
CA LEU A 356 -13.73 11.18 -8.53
C LEU A 356 -14.99 12.04 -8.48
N ARG A 357 -15.26 12.85 -9.49
CA ARG A 357 -16.48 13.66 -9.55
C ARG A 357 -17.75 12.82 -9.48
N ASN A 358 -17.73 11.63 -10.09
CA ASN A 358 -18.85 10.68 -10.00
C ASN A 358 -19.04 10.17 -8.56
N CYS A 359 -17.92 9.89 -7.87
CA CYS A 359 -17.94 9.49 -6.46
C CYS A 359 -18.51 10.61 -5.56
N PHE A 360 -18.07 11.83 -5.76
CA PHE A 360 -18.55 13.00 -5.01
C PHE A 360 -20.04 13.23 -5.22
N ALA A 361 -20.51 13.20 -6.45
CA ALA A 361 -21.93 13.35 -6.76
C ALA A 361 -22.80 12.27 -6.10
N ALA A 362 -22.37 11.02 -6.13
CA ALA A 362 -23.06 9.92 -5.47
C ALA A 362 -23.09 10.07 -3.94
N CYS A 363 -22.00 10.55 -3.33
CA CYS A 363 -21.92 10.83 -1.90
C CYS A 363 -22.87 11.97 -1.49
N GLU A 364 -22.91 13.07 -2.27
CA GLU A 364 -23.82 14.20 -2.00
C GLU A 364 -25.29 13.80 -2.08
N GLN A 365 -25.65 13.00 -3.09
CA GLN A 365 -27.03 12.50 -3.21
C GLN A 365 -27.38 11.58 -2.04
N ALA A 366 -26.41 10.75 -1.58
CA ALA A 366 -26.64 9.83 -0.45
C ALA A 366 -26.85 10.53 0.90
N VAL A 367 -26.34 11.76 1.04
CA VAL A 367 -26.53 12.59 2.25
C VAL A 367 -27.91 13.24 2.28
N ARG A 368 -28.47 13.61 1.11
CA ARG A 368 -29.78 14.30 0.99
C ARG A 368 -30.98 13.40 1.29
N ASP A 369 -30.81 12.08 1.16
CA ASP A 369 -31.84 11.07 1.46
C ASP A 369 -31.86 10.69 2.95
#